data_523e69ca9b806f074ee7feffdbcce65e
#
_entry.id   523e69ca9b806f074ee7feffdbcce65e
#
_cell.length_a   1.000
_cell.length_b   1.000
_cell.length_c   1.000
_cell.angle_alpha   90.00
_cell.angle_beta   90.00
_cell.angle_gamma   90.00
#
_symmetry.space_group_name_H-M   'P 1'
#
loop_
_entity.id
_entity.type
_entity.pdbx_description
1 polymer ?
#
loop_
_entity_poly.entity_id
_entity_poly.type
_entity_poly.pdbx_seq_one_letter_code
_entity_poly.pdbx_strand_id
1 'polypeptide(L)'
;MKKSGLLLAAAALVLMGTGLTGCQTQTYEYALVTDVGDIDDQSFNQTSWEATKDFAEKNGKTVNYYRPTEDSTAARLAAMEQAVNKGAKVIVCPGYLFEDAVYEAQTTYPDVKFVLIDGQPHTADYQTYETKSNTVSIIFKEEIAGFLAGYAAVKEGNTKLGFCGGMAVPAVQRYGSGFVQGAEAASKEMGINTTLKYYYAGAFAATDGATATMKSWYTEGTETVFACGGKVFQSVVAGCQEGNTKATWIGVDTDQAYVSEKVLTSAMKGLSAAVTSALEVYSQDKWTEIGGHDYNLGLNSVLGTVANKDYVGIPTADASWRFKTFTKAEYEAVLTKVKSGEITISGDIKAAPVTEKVTVTWVSSFAQ
;
A
#
# COMPACT_ATOMS: atom_id res chain seq x y z
N MET A 1 39.08 64.97 -65.67
CA MET A 1 37.71 64.94 -65.06
C MET A 1 37.58 63.63 -64.32
N LYS A 2 37.75 63.60 -63.03
CA LYS A 2 37.65 62.42 -62.18
C LYS A 2 36.64 62.74 -61.07
N LYS A 3 35.59 62.01 -61.04
CA LYS A 3 34.57 62.07 -59.92
C LYS A 3 34.95 61.05 -58.91
N SER A 4 35.20 61.47 -57.67
CA SER A 4 35.47 60.66 -56.54
C SER A 4 34.14 60.26 -55.91
N GLY A 5 33.87 58.96 -55.76
CA GLY A 5 32.72 58.45 -55.05
C GLY A 5 33.09 58.17 -53.56
N LEU A 6 32.33 58.72 -52.67
CA LEU A 6 32.44 58.54 -51.20
C LEU A 6 31.66 57.30 -50.77
N LEU A 7 32.41 56.29 -50.24
CA LEU A 7 31.81 55.09 -49.64
C LEU A 7 31.48 55.36 -48.17
N LEU A 8 30.20 55.36 -47.81
CA LEU A 8 29.78 55.29 -46.42
C LEU A 8 29.79 53.84 -45.95
N ALA A 9 30.65 53.54 -44.97
CA ALA A 9 30.61 52.29 -44.24
C ALA A 9 29.62 52.38 -43.08
N ALA A 10 28.50 51.66 -43.19
CA ALA A 10 27.57 51.49 -42.08
C ALA A 10 28.08 50.34 -41.17
N ALA A 11 28.49 50.69 -39.96
CA ALA A 11 28.83 49.71 -38.95
C ALA A 11 27.54 49.19 -38.29
N ALA A 12 27.18 47.93 -38.59
CA ALA A 12 26.13 47.20 -37.91
C ALA A 12 26.63 46.71 -36.56
N LEU A 13 26.14 47.34 -35.48
CA LEU A 13 26.32 46.81 -34.10
C LEU A 13 25.43 45.57 -33.92
N VAL A 14 26.02 44.39 -33.98
CA VAL A 14 25.36 43.15 -33.55
C VAL A 14 25.38 43.12 -32.03
N LEU A 15 24.25 43.46 -31.38
CA LEU A 15 23.99 43.16 -29.98
C LEU A 15 23.83 41.66 -29.82
N MET A 16 24.91 40.98 -29.43
CA MET A 16 24.83 39.62 -28.89
C MET A 16 24.14 39.72 -27.53
N GLY A 17 22.84 39.52 -27.54
CA GLY A 17 22.07 39.22 -26.31
C GLY A 17 22.55 37.87 -25.77
N THR A 18 23.45 37.87 -24.79
CA THR A 18 23.73 36.70 -23.99
C THR A 18 22.48 36.39 -23.21
N GLY A 19 21.66 35.49 -23.78
CA GLY A 19 20.57 34.87 -23.04
C GLY A 19 21.19 34.14 -21.84
N LEU A 20 21.06 34.74 -20.67
CA LEU A 20 21.20 34.01 -19.41
C LEU A 20 20.10 32.94 -19.38
N THR A 21 20.41 31.76 -19.95
CA THR A 21 19.66 30.55 -19.62
C THR A 21 19.92 30.27 -18.15
N GLY A 22 19.16 30.96 -17.27
CA GLY A 22 19.08 30.59 -15.88
C GLY A 22 18.72 29.12 -15.86
N CYS A 23 19.55 28.31 -15.20
CA CYS A 23 19.24 26.94 -14.90
C CYS A 23 17.94 26.97 -14.09
N GLN A 24 16.79 26.81 -14.74
CA GLN A 24 15.51 26.70 -14.03
C GLN A 24 15.64 25.41 -13.23
N THR A 25 15.80 25.55 -11.92
CA THR A 25 15.76 24.42 -11.00
C THR A 25 14.39 23.78 -11.16
N GLN A 26 14.37 22.55 -11.68
CA GLN A 26 13.12 21.82 -11.86
C GLN A 26 12.43 21.68 -10.50
N THR A 27 11.17 22.11 -10.44
CA THR A 27 10.31 22.02 -9.25
C THR A 27 9.26 20.95 -9.46
N TYR A 28 8.81 20.35 -8.35
CA TYR A 28 7.85 19.28 -8.35
C TYR A 28 6.72 19.63 -7.38
N GLU A 29 5.51 19.80 -7.89
CA GLU A 29 4.34 20.19 -7.08
C GLU A 29 3.85 19.03 -6.22
N TYR A 30 3.91 17.79 -6.76
CA TYR A 30 3.56 16.57 -6.05
C TYR A 30 4.80 15.77 -5.74
N ALA A 31 4.83 15.17 -4.56
CA ALA A 31 5.91 14.28 -4.16
C ALA A 31 5.37 13.03 -3.47
N LEU A 32 6.14 11.95 -3.54
CA LEU A 32 6.00 10.80 -2.67
C LEU A 32 7.34 10.57 -1.97
N VAL A 33 7.32 10.26 -0.68
CA VAL A 33 8.50 9.78 0.05
C VAL A 33 8.26 8.32 0.37
N THR A 34 9.12 7.40 -0.15
CA THR A 34 8.98 5.97 0.14
C THR A 34 9.31 5.66 1.59
N ASP A 35 8.77 4.56 2.11
CA ASP A 35 9.25 3.97 3.36
C ASP A 35 10.60 3.25 3.14
N VAL A 36 10.82 2.09 3.76
CA VAL A 36 12.01 1.26 3.53
C VAL A 36 11.95 0.46 2.22
N GLY A 37 10.79 0.46 1.54
CA GLY A 37 10.55 -0.22 0.27
C GLY A 37 10.97 0.62 -0.94
N ASP A 38 10.87 -0.01 -2.10
CA ASP A 38 11.12 0.63 -3.40
C ASP A 38 9.82 0.89 -4.14
N ILE A 39 9.84 1.85 -5.08
CA ILE A 39 8.69 2.16 -5.96
C ILE A 39 8.42 1.06 -7.00
N ASP A 40 9.14 -0.04 -6.98
CA ASP A 40 8.98 -1.22 -7.84
C ASP A 40 8.70 -2.50 -7.02
N ASP A 41 8.09 -2.35 -5.83
CA ASP A 41 7.82 -3.45 -4.91
C ASP A 41 6.65 -4.35 -5.35
N GLN A 42 5.98 -4.02 -6.44
CA GLN A 42 4.79 -4.71 -6.96
C GLN A 42 3.63 -4.80 -5.94
N SER A 43 3.59 -3.88 -4.99
CA SER A 43 2.67 -3.83 -3.87
C SER A 43 2.44 -2.38 -3.41
N PHE A 44 2.76 -2.06 -2.17
CA PHE A 44 2.37 -0.87 -1.43
C PHE A 44 2.98 0.43 -1.95
N ASN A 45 4.32 0.50 -2.03
CA ASN A 45 5.02 1.72 -2.48
C ASN A 45 4.79 1.97 -3.97
N GLN A 46 4.90 0.92 -4.81
CA GLN A 46 4.66 1.04 -6.24
C GLN A 46 3.26 1.56 -6.53
N THR A 47 2.23 0.96 -5.92
CA THR A 47 0.84 1.36 -6.13
C THR A 47 0.59 2.81 -5.71
N SER A 48 1.16 3.23 -4.58
CA SER A 48 1.05 4.61 -4.09
C SER A 48 1.79 5.60 -5.00
N TRP A 49 2.97 5.21 -5.49
CA TRP A 49 3.75 6.01 -6.43
C TRP A 49 3.06 6.18 -7.77
N GLU A 50 2.63 5.09 -8.38
CA GLU A 50 1.93 5.10 -9.66
C GLU A 50 0.67 5.98 -9.58
N ALA A 51 -0.12 5.85 -8.51
CA ALA A 51 -1.30 6.70 -8.31
C ALA A 51 -0.95 8.19 -8.20
N THR A 52 0.12 8.53 -7.47
CA THR A 52 0.59 9.92 -7.34
C THR A 52 1.10 10.47 -8.67
N LYS A 53 1.89 9.68 -9.37
CA LYS A 53 2.48 10.03 -10.67
C LYS A 53 1.41 10.20 -11.74
N ASP A 54 0.54 9.21 -11.91
CA ASP A 54 -0.51 9.23 -12.92
C ASP A 54 -1.47 10.39 -12.69
N PHE A 55 -1.81 10.68 -11.44
CA PHE A 55 -2.64 11.85 -11.10
C PHE A 55 -1.95 13.15 -11.50
N ALA A 56 -0.69 13.34 -11.13
CA ALA A 56 0.05 14.57 -11.44
C ALA A 56 0.19 14.75 -12.97
N GLU A 57 0.65 13.71 -13.68
CA GLU A 57 0.84 13.76 -15.14
C GLU A 57 -0.48 14.04 -15.89
N LYS A 58 -1.57 13.38 -15.49
CA LYS A 58 -2.90 13.59 -16.07
C LYS A 58 -3.40 15.04 -15.91
N ASN A 59 -2.99 15.69 -14.82
CA ASN A 59 -3.34 17.09 -14.54
C ASN A 59 -2.26 18.09 -15.01
N GLY A 60 -1.27 17.67 -15.80
CA GLY A 60 -0.19 18.51 -16.31
C GLY A 60 0.72 19.09 -15.22
N LYS A 61 0.86 18.37 -14.11
CA LYS A 61 1.66 18.74 -12.94
C LYS A 61 2.96 17.97 -12.88
N THR A 62 3.94 18.54 -12.20
CA THR A 62 5.24 17.93 -11.99
C THR A 62 5.22 17.06 -10.73
N VAL A 63 5.92 15.92 -10.79
CA VAL A 63 5.98 14.95 -9.69
C VAL A 63 7.36 14.34 -9.57
N ASN A 64 7.77 14.02 -8.36
CA ASN A 64 8.99 13.25 -8.09
C ASN A 64 8.81 12.39 -6.84
N TYR A 65 9.63 11.35 -6.70
CA TYR A 65 9.71 10.59 -5.45
C TYR A 65 11.06 10.81 -4.77
N TYR A 66 11.08 10.59 -3.47
CA TYR A 66 12.26 10.70 -2.63
C TYR A 66 12.35 9.45 -1.76
N ARG A 67 13.58 8.98 -1.55
CA ARG A 67 13.84 7.80 -0.73
C ARG A 67 14.71 8.20 0.46
N PRO A 68 14.31 7.87 1.70
CA PRO A 68 15.17 8.01 2.86
C PRO A 68 16.46 7.21 2.71
N THR A 69 17.55 7.73 3.22
CA THR A 69 18.88 7.09 3.11
C THR A 69 19.03 5.89 4.04
N GLU A 70 18.17 5.80 5.06
CA GLU A 70 18.13 4.74 6.06
C GLU A 70 16.74 4.67 6.70
N ASP A 71 16.47 3.61 7.46
CA ASP A 71 15.23 3.45 8.22
C ASP A 71 15.30 4.23 9.54
N SER A 72 15.06 5.54 9.47
CA SER A 72 14.96 6.40 10.64
C SER A 72 14.02 7.57 10.38
N THR A 73 13.41 8.10 11.45
CA THR A 73 12.58 9.32 11.41
C THR A 73 13.34 10.50 10.84
N ALA A 74 14.60 10.68 11.24
CA ALA A 74 15.46 11.76 10.74
C ALA A 74 15.69 11.67 9.23
N ALA A 75 15.92 10.46 8.69
CA ALA A 75 16.09 10.27 7.25
C ALA A 75 14.79 10.51 6.47
N ARG A 76 13.62 10.15 7.02
CA ARG A 76 12.30 10.48 6.44
C ARG A 76 12.06 11.97 6.42
N LEU A 77 12.33 12.67 7.51
CA LEU A 77 12.25 14.13 7.58
C LEU A 77 13.18 14.82 6.58
N ALA A 78 14.42 14.35 6.45
CA ALA A 78 15.36 14.87 5.45
C ALA A 78 14.87 14.67 4.01
N ALA A 79 14.23 13.55 3.71
CA ALA A 79 13.63 13.29 2.39
C ALA A 79 12.41 14.20 2.13
N MET A 80 11.57 14.45 3.14
CA MET A 80 10.46 15.41 3.07
C MET A 80 10.98 16.84 2.85
N GLU A 81 12.04 17.25 3.57
CA GLU A 81 12.69 18.55 3.39
C GLU A 81 13.21 18.71 1.95
N GLN A 82 13.83 17.68 1.37
CA GLN A 82 14.26 17.70 -0.03
C GLN A 82 13.07 17.92 -0.97
N ALA A 83 11.93 17.26 -0.74
CA ALA A 83 10.73 17.44 -1.52
C ALA A 83 10.21 18.89 -1.41
N VAL A 84 10.13 19.44 -0.21
CA VAL A 84 9.71 20.84 0.05
C VAL A 84 10.64 21.84 -0.64
N ASN A 85 11.95 21.66 -0.52
CA ASN A 85 12.98 22.50 -1.16
C ASN A 85 12.91 22.43 -2.70
N LYS A 86 12.35 21.36 -3.25
CA LYS A 86 12.06 21.20 -4.70
C LYS A 86 10.65 21.66 -5.07
N GLY A 87 9.91 22.29 -4.17
CA GLY A 87 8.65 22.96 -4.45
C GLY A 87 7.41 22.12 -4.20
N ALA A 88 7.52 20.98 -3.51
CA ALA A 88 6.37 20.13 -3.19
C ALA A 88 5.31 20.90 -2.40
N LYS A 89 4.07 20.79 -2.85
CA LYS A 89 2.88 21.32 -2.18
C LYS A 89 2.06 20.21 -1.55
N VAL A 90 2.16 19.00 -2.09
CA VAL A 90 1.56 17.79 -1.53
C VAL A 90 2.62 16.69 -1.47
N ILE A 91 2.72 16.03 -0.32
CA ILE A 91 3.63 14.90 -0.09
C ILE A 91 2.80 13.70 0.35
N VAL A 92 2.86 12.62 -0.43
CA VAL A 92 2.28 11.32 -0.08
C VAL A 92 3.32 10.53 0.70
N CYS A 93 2.94 10.04 1.88
CA CYS A 93 3.79 9.32 2.82
C CYS A 93 3.17 7.94 3.08
N PRO A 94 3.52 6.91 2.26
CA PRO A 94 2.98 5.57 2.43
C PRO A 94 3.70 4.82 3.53
N GLY A 95 2.97 4.45 4.57
CA GLY A 95 3.39 3.49 5.58
C GLY A 95 3.40 4.01 7.01
N TYR A 96 3.12 3.07 7.90
CA TYR A 96 3.17 3.22 9.35
C TYR A 96 4.46 3.90 9.87
N LEU A 97 5.60 3.63 9.22
CA LEU A 97 6.89 4.21 9.62
C LEU A 97 6.97 5.74 9.48
N PHE A 98 5.97 6.38 8.86
CA PHE A 98 5.93 7.83 8.71
C PHE A 98 5.18 8.56 9.83
N GLU A 99 4.56 7.88 10.76
CA GLU A 99 3.64 8.48 11.74
C GLU A 99 4.30 9.60 12.55
N ASP A 100 5.47 9.35 13.13
CA ASP A 100 6.25 10.35 13.90
C ASP A 100 6.88 11.42 12.99
N ALA A 101 7.40 11.04 11.82
CA ALA A 101 7.96 12.00 10.86
C ALA A 101 6.88 12.98 10.34
N VAL A 102 5.67 12.48 10.02
CA VAL A 102 4.56 13.35 9.59
C VAL A 102 4.06 14.20 10.75
N TYR A 103 4.05 13.68 12.00
CA TYR A 103 3.71 14.46 13.17
C TYR A 103 4.61 15.70 13.30
N GLU A 104 5.90 15.59 13.06
CA GLU A 104 6.85 16.70 13.07
C GLU A 104 6.71 17.59 11.82
N ALA A 105 6.64 16.97 10.63
CA ALA A 105 6.61 17.69 9.36
C ALA A 105 5.36 18.55 9.18
N GLN A 106 4.18 18.11 9.64
CA GLN A 106 2.94 18.90 9.58
C GLN A 106 3.03 20.21 10.38
N THR A 107 3.89 20.27 11.40
CA THR A 107 4.16 21.48 12.18
C THR A 107 5.22 22.34 11.50
N THR A 108 6.27 21.72 10.97
CA THR A 108 7.42 22.40 10.36
C THR A 108 7.05 23.04 9.02
N TYR A 109 6.15 22.40 8.25
CA TYR A 109 5.74 22.83 6.90
C TYR A 109 4.22 23.07 6.82
N PRO A 110 3.66 24.10 7.47
CA PRO A 110 2.22 24.30 7.59
C PRO A 110 1.51 24.53 6.24
N ASP A 111 2.22 24.98 5.22
CA ASP A 111 1.69 25.24 3.87
C ASP A 111 1.72 24.00 2.97
N VAL A 112 2.42 22.93 3.36
CA VAL A 112 2.49 21.66 2.62
C VAL A 112 1.39 20.75 3.11
N LYS A 113 0.75 20.03 2.18
CA LYS A 113 -0.28 19.02 2.49
C LYS A 113 0.38 17.64 2.58
N PHE A 114 0.02 16.88 3.60
CA PHE A 114 0.52 15.54 3.82
C PHE A 114 -0.61 14.52 3.69
N VAL A 115 -0.40 13.50 2.88
CA VAL A 115 -1.29 12.34 2.76
C VAL A 115 -0.58 11.14 3.39
N LEU A 116 -0.90 10.85 4.64
CA LEU A 116 -0.34 9.71 5.36
C LEU A 116 -1.20 8.47 5.11
N ILE A 117 -0.60 7.42 4.57
CA ILE A 117 -1.26 6.14 4.28
C ILE A 117 -0.79 5.09 5.30
N ASP A 118 -1.72 4.32 5.86
CA ASP A 118 -1.52 3.27 6.87
C ASP A 118 -0.96 3.78 8.20
N GLY A 119 -1.23 5.02 8.56
CA GLY A 119 -0.76 5.56 9.82
C GLY A 119 -1.57 6.75 10.32
N GLN A 120 -1.39 7.08 11.60
CA GLN A 120 -1.92 8.26 12.25
C GLN A 120 -0.78 9.04 12.90
N PRO A 121 -0.62 10.36 12.64
CA PRO A 121 0.51 11.12 13.18
C PRO A 121 0.52 11.13 14.70
N HIS A 122 1.67 10.82 15.31
CA HIS A 122 1.84 10.81 16.76
C HIS A 122 3.27 11.17 17.16
N THR A 123 3.45 11.51 18.46
CA THR A 123 4.79 11.70 19.06
C THR A 123 5.53 10.36 19.14
N ALA A 124 6.86 10.40 19.09
CA ALA A 124 7.72 9.20 19.13
C ALA A 124 7.48 8.31 20.38
N ASP A 125 6.96 8.88 21.46
CA ASP A 125 6.59 8.16 22.68
C ASP A 125 5.14 7.63 22.70
N TYR A 126 4.39 7.78 21.59
CA TYR A 126 2.99 7.37 21.44
C TYR A 126 2.00 8.00 22.44
N GLN A 127 2.38 9.14 23.06
CA GLN A 127 1.51 9.78 24.06
C GLN A 127 0.52 10.77 23.43
N THR A 128 0.85 11.36 22.30
CA THR A 128 0.02 12.36 21.62
C THR A 128 -0.21 11.99 20.17
N TYR A 129 -1.47 11.89 19.80
CA TYR A 129 -1.91 11.69 18.42
C TYR A 129 -2.59 12.97 17.96
N GLU A 130 -2.17 13.52 16.83
CA GLU A 130 -2.77 14.73 16.28
C GLU A 130 -2.61 14.76 14.77
N THR A 131 -3.72 14.84 14.04
CA THR A 131 -3.76 15.09 12.61
C THR A 131 -4.11 16.55 12.38
N LYS A 132 -3.13 17.37 11.94
CA LYS A 132 -3.34 18.80 11.72
C LYS A 132 -4.07 19.07 10.42
N SER A 133 -4.63 20.28 10.30
CA SER A 133 -5.45 20.71 9.14
C SER A 133 -4.73 20.63 7.79
N ASN A 134 -3.41 20.52 7.75
CA ASN A 134 -2.63 20.29 6.54
C ASN A 134 -2.30 18.80 6.28
N THR A 135 -2.79 17.90 7.11
CA THR A 135 -2.56 16.45 7.01
C THR A 135 -3.89 15.70 6.92
N VAL A 136 -3.95 14.65 6.13
CA VAL A 136 -4.99 13.62 6.17
C VAL A 136 -4.35 12.28 6.49
N SER A 137 -4.93 11.56 7.46
CA SER A 137 -4.54 10.20 7.85
C SER A 137 -5.53 9.22 7.23
N ILE A 138 -5.02 8.20 6.55
CA ILE A 138 -5.83 7.17 5.88
C ILE A 138 -5.32 5.80 6.28
N ILE A 139 -6.07 5.10 7.10
CA ILE A 139 -5.88 3.69 7.41
C ILE A 139 -7.00 2.86 6.77
N PHE A 140 -6.80 1.56 6.67
CA PHE A 140 -7.76 0.66 6.04
C PHE A 140 -8.21 -0.45 7.01
N LYS A 141 -9.34 -1.05 6.67
CA LYS A 141 -9.87 -2.24 7.36
C LYS A 141 -9.30 -3.49 6.70
N GLU A 142 -7.99 -3.69 6.81
CA GLU A 142 -7.28 -4.80 6.18
C GLU A 142 -7.79 -6.16 6.68
N GLU A 143 -8.35 -6.21 7.91
CA GLU A 143 -9.00 -7.40 8.45
C GLU A 143 -10.12 -7.92 7.55
N ILE A 144 -10.80 -7.03 6.83
CA ILE A 144 -11.87 -7.44 5.88
C ILE A 144 -11.26 -8.12 4.65
N ALA A 145 -10.23 -7.54 4.04
CA ALA A 145 -9.56 -8.15 2.88
C ALA A 145 -8.90 -9.47 3.25
N GLY A 146 -8.24 -9.52 4.42
CA GLY A 146 -7.69 -10.76 4.97
C GLY A 146 -8.77 -11.82 5.19
N PHE A 147 -9.91 -11.44 5.79
CA PHE A 147 -11.04 -12.33 6.00
C PHE A 147 -11.56 -12.92 4.68
N LEU A 148 -11.83 -12.08 3.69
CA LEU A 148 -12.34 -12.51 2.39
C LEU A 148 -11.36 -13.47 1.70
N ALA A 149 -10.05 -13.21 1.78
CA ALA A 149 -9.02 -14.08 1.23
C ALA A 149 -8.93 -15.43 1.96
N GLY A 150 -8.99 -15.43 3.29
CA GLY A 150 -8.97 -16.66 4.11
C GLY A 150 -10.23 -17.51 3.91
N TYR A 151 -11.39 -16.86 3.89
CA TYR A 151 -12.66 -17.50 3.59
C TYR A 151 -12.65 -18.16 2.20
N ALA A 152 -12.24 -17.41 1.18
CA ALA A 152 -12.15 -17.91 -0.20
C ALA A 152 -11.16 -19.07 -0.33
N ALA A 153 -10.00 -19.01 0.35
CA ALA A 153 -9.01 -20.08 0.31
C ALA A 153 -9.56 -21.41 0.85
N VAL A 154 -10.31 -21.38 1.95
CA VAL A 154 -10.92 -22.59 2.52
C VAL A 154 -12.11 -23.06 1.65
N LYS A 155 -12.96 -22.16 1.16
CA LYS A 155 -14.07 -22.49 0.26
C LYS A 155 -13.57 -23.10 -1.07
N GLU A 156 -12.37 -22.75 -1.52
CA GLU A 156 -11.70 -23.39 -2.66
C GLU A 156 -11.24 -24.82 -2.36
N GLY A 157 -11.25 -25.24 -1.09
CA GLY A 157 -10.88 -26.58 -0.65
C GLY A 157 -9.49 -26.70 -0.03
N ASN A 158 -8.79 -25.58 0.21
CA ASN A 158 -7.51 -25.62 0.92
C ASN A 158 -7.73 -25.80 2.43
N THR A 159 -7.07 -26.78 3.03
CA THR A 159 -7.16 -27.13 4.45
C THR A 159 -5.83 -26.94 5.20
N LYS A 160 -4.76 -26.68 4.48
CA LYS A 160 -3.42 -26.43 5.02
C LYS A 160 -2.91 -25.09 4.53
N LEU A 161 -3.11 -24.07 5.36
CA LEU A 161 -2.84 -22.69 5.02
C LEU A 161 -1.51 -22.20 5.63
N GLY A 162 -1.00 -21.11 5.09
CA GLY A 162 0.10 -20.34 5.67
C GLY A 162 -0.16 -18.84 5.57
N PHE A 163 0.37 -18.08 6.53
CA PHE A 163 0.48 -16.64 6.50
C PHE A 163 1.96 -16.26 6.66
N CYS A 164 2.49 -15.52 5.71
CA CYS A 164 3.85 -14.98 5.73
C CYS A 164 3.75 -13.46 5.67
N GLY A 165 3.74 -12.81 6.84
CA GLY A 165 3.79 -11.36 6.94
C GLY A 165 5.22 -10.82 6.81
N GLY A 166 5.38 -9.58 6.37
CA GLY A 166 6.66 -8.88 6.41
C GLY A 166 7.06 -8.56 7.85
N MET A 167 6.83 -7.36 8.31
CA MET A 167 6.98 -6.97 9.72
C MET A 167 5.62 -7.00 10.43
N ALA A 168 5.62 -7.18 11.76
CA ALA A 168 4.40 -7.20 12.58
C ALA A 168 3.88 -5.77 12.86
N VAL A 169 3.64 -4.99 11.81
CA VAL A 169 3.03 -3.66 11.89
C VAL A 169 1.50 -3.75 11.87
N PRO A 170 0.76 -2.74 12.33
CA PRO A 170 -0.68 -2.82 12.50
C PRO A 170 -1.46 -3.28 11.26
N ALA A 171 -1.13 -2.80 10.06
CA ALA A 171 -1.79 -3.20 8.82
C ALA A 171 -1.58 -4.70 8.51
N VAL A 172 -0.33 -5.20 8.64
CA VAL A 172 0.01 -6.61 8.41
C VAL A 172 -0.66 -7.52 9.44
N GLN A 173 -0.73 -7.07 10.69
CA GLN A 173 -1.44 -7.79 11.76
C GLN A 173 -2.95 -7.86 11.49
N ARG A 174 -3.60 -6.76 11.02
CA ARG A 174 -5.01 -6.77 10.63
C ARG A 174 -5.29 -7.72 9.47
N TYR A 175 -4.46 -7.70 8.42
CA TYR A 175 -4.55 -8.68 7.32
C TYR A 175 -4.47 -10.12 7.83
N GLY A 176 -3.47 -10.43 8.64
CA GLY A 176 -3.24 -11.76 9.17
C GLY A 176 -4.35 -12.22 10.13
N SER A 177 -4.81 -11.34 11.02
CA SER A 177 -5.95 -11.59 11.90
C SER A 177 -7.21 -11.89 11.09
N GLY A 178 -7.51 -11.05 10.09
CA GLY A 178 -8.63 -11.27 9.18
C GLY A 178 -8.54 -12.60 8.45
N PHE A 179 -7.34 -12.95 7.94
CA PHE A 179 -7.12 -14.23 7.24
C PHE A 179 -7.44 -15.44 8.13
N VAL A 180 -7.02 -15.41 9.38
CA VAL A 180 -7.37 -16.47 10.36
C VAL A 180 -8.88 -16.50 10.61
N GLN A 181 -9.53 -15.34 10.82
CA GLN A 181 -10.98 -15.25 11.05
C GLN A 181 -11.80 -15.74 9.85
N GLY A 182 -11.36 -15.43 8.62
CA GLY A 182 -12.01 -15.89 7.39
C GLY A 182 -11.89 -17.39 7.19
N ALA A 183 -10.69 -17.95 7.44
CA ALA A 183 -10.47 -19.39 7.40
C ALA A 183 -11.33 -20.11 8.47
N GLU A 184 -11.45 -19.56 9.66
CA GLU A 184 -12.31 -20.09 10.73
C GLU A 184 -13.78 -20.08 10.34
N ALA A 185 -14.28 -18.97 9.78
CA ALA A 185 -15.67 -18.85 9.35
C ALA A 185 -16.03 -19.88 8.28
N ALA A 186 -15.20 -20.04 7.25
CA ALA A 186 -15.41 -21.02 6.19
C ALA A 186 -15.30 -22.45 6.71
N SER A 187 -14.33 -22.73 7.58
CA SER A 187 -14.16 -24.07 8.20
C SER A 187 -15.36 -24.45 9.05
N LYS A 188 -15.95 -23.53 9.81
CA LYS A 188 -17.19 -23.74 10.55
C LYS A 188 -18.36 -24.02 9.63
N GLU A 189 -18.53 -23.20 8.59
CA GLU A 189 -19.62 -23.37 7.61
C GLU A 189 -19.55 -24.71 6.89
N MET A 190 -18.34 -25.16 6.51
CA MET A 190 -18.13 -26.44 5.82
C MET A 190 -18.06 -27.63 6.77
N GLY A 191 -17.99 -27.45 8.09
CA GLY A 191 -17.86 -28.52 9.08
C GLY A 191 -16.50 -29.25 9.03
N ILE A 192 -15.45 -28.60 8.54
CA ILE A 192 -14.10 -29.18 8.41
C ILE A 192 -13.10 -28.57 9.38
N ASN A 193 -11.98 -29.24 9.58
CA ASN A 193 -10.83 -28.71 10.33
C ASN A 193 -9.76 -28.24 9.36
N THR A 194 -9.14 -27.10 9.66
CA THR A 194 -8.09 -26.49 8.86
C THR A 194 -6.85 -26.23 9.74
N THR A 195 -5.67 -26.27 9.16
CA THR A 195 -4.41 -25.89 9.82
C THR A 195 -3.85 -24.63 9.18
N LEU A 196 -3.25 -23.75 9.97
CA LEU A 196 -2.65 -22.51 9.51
C LEU A 196 -1.31 -22.27 10.23
N LYS A 197 -0.23 -22.12 9.47
CA LYS A 197 1.07 -21.69 9.97
C LYS A 197 1.19 -20.19 9.86
N TYR A 198 1.62 -19.50 10.93
CA TYR A 198 1.68 -18.04 10.99
C TYR A 198 3.10 -17.55 11.27
N TYR A 199 3.66 -16.70 10.42
CA TYR A 199 5.06 -16.27 10.46
C TYR A 199 5.23 -14.83 10.00
N TYR A 200 6.16 -14.09 10.63
CA TYR A 200 6.66 -12.80 10.16
C TYR A 200 8.12 -12.95 9.72
N ALA A 201 8.43 -12.43 8.52
CA ALA A 201 9.76 -12.47 7.94
C ALA A 201 10.74 -11.47 8.59
N GLY A 202 10.23 -10.47 9.32
CA GLY A 202 11.01 -9.39 9.92
C GLY A 202 11.46 -8.30 8.95
N ALA A 203 11.04 -8.37 7.67
CA ALA A 203 11.36 -7.39 6.64
C ALA A 203 10.28 -7.35 5.56
N PHE A 204 10.15 -6.22 4.85
CA PHE A 204 9.29 -6.10 3.66
C PHE A 204 10.01 -6.50 2.36
N ALA A 205 11.09 -7.26 2.47
CA ALA A 205 11.88 -7.80 1.38
C ALA A 205 11.96 -9.32 1.48
N ALA A 206 12.34 -9.99 0.40
CA ALA A 206 12.71 -11.39 0.46
C ALA A 206 13.96 -11.58 1.32
N THR A 207 13.94 -12.61 2.16
CA THR A 207 15.10 -13.01 2.98
C THR A 207 15.38 -14.50 2.81
N ASP A 208 16.62 -14.91 3.03
CA ASP A 208 16.99 -16.33 2.96
C ASP A 208 16.21 -17.16 4.00
N GLY A 209 16.00 -16.61 5.20
CA GLY A 209 15.25 -17.27 6.27
C GLY A 209 13.78 -17.46 5.90
N ALA A 210 13.11 -16.42 5.37
CA ALA A 210 11.75 -16.53 4.91
C ALA A 210 11.63 -17.51 3.73
N THR A 211 12.58 -17.46 2.79
CA THR A 211 12.61 -18.36 1.62
C THR A 211 12.76 -19.82 2.06
N ALA A 212 13.68 -20.12 2.96
CA ALA A 212 13.84 -21.47 3.50
C ALA A 212 12.59 -21.95 4.25
N THR A 213 11.97 -21.08 5.05
CA THR A 213 10.71 -21.38 5.75
C THR A 213 9.58 -21.70 4.77
N MET A 214 9.41 -20.93 3.72
CA MET A 214 8.36 -21.16 2.72
C MET A 214 8.59 -22.45 1.94
N LYS A 215 9.83 -22.77 1.56
CA LYS A 215 10.19 -24.06 0.95
C LYS A 215 9.83 -25.24 1.86
N SER A 216 10.17 -25.16 3.15
CA SER A 216 9.80 -26.20 4.13
C SER A 216 8.28 -26.36 4.20
N TRP A 217 7.51 -25.27 4.29
CA TRP A 217 6.08 -25.34 4.42
C TRP A 217 5.40 -26.02 3.24
N TYR A 218 5.77 -25.64 2.00
CA TYR A 218 5.21 -26.25 0.81
C TYR A 218 5.64 -27.72 0.66
N THR A 219 6.87 -28.08 1.05
CA THR A 219 7.34 -29.45 1.09
C THR A 219 6.55 -30.30 2.10
N GLU A 220 6.20 -29.73 3.25
CA GLU A 220 5.37 -30.35 4.30
C GLU A 220 3.87 -30.40 3.92
N GLY A 221 3.51 -29.86 2.75
CA GLY A 221 2.16 -29.97 2.19
C GLY A 221 1.25 -28.79 2.50
N THR A 222 1.77 -27.60 2.87
CA THR A 222 1.00 -26.36 2.87
C THR A 222 0.49 -26.13 1.44
N GLU A 223 -0.80 -25.82 1.28
CA GLU A 223 -1.48 -25.75 -0.01
C GLU A 223 -1.49 -24.33 -0.58
N THR A 224 -1.69 -23.33 0.30
CA THR A 224 -1.62 -21.91 -0.07
C THR A 224 -1.05 -21.07 1.07
N VAL A 225 -0.26 -20.06 0.72
CA VAL A 225 0.34 -19.11 1.68
C VAL A 225 -0.08 -17.70 1.30
N PHE A 226 -0.61 -16.94 2.26
CA PHE A 226 -0.84 -15.52 2.09
C PHE A 226 0.49 -14.75 2.32
N ALA A 227 1.00 -14.13 1.27
CA ALA A 227 2.21 -13.30 1.27
C ALA A 227 1.83 -11.85 1.53
N CYS A 228 2.07 -11.35 2.76
CA CYS A 228 1.56 -10.06 3.20
C CYS A 228 2.68 -9.08 3.54
N GLY A 229 3.02 -8.19 2.59
CA GLY A 229 3.92 -7.05 2.81
C GLY A 229 5.08 -6.91 1.83
N GLY A 230 5.00 -5.90 0.95
CA GLY A 230 6.05 -5.54 0.02
C GLY A 230 6.59 -6.71 -0.80
N LYS A 231 7.92 -6.80 -0.93
CA LYS A 231 8.60 -7.86 -1.69
C LYS A 231 8.72 -9.22 -0.95
N VAL A 232 8.13 -9.40 0.25
CA VAL A 232 8.15 -10.69 0.95
C VAL A 232 7.52 -11.83 0.12
N PHE A 233 6.61 -11.48 -0.80
CA PHE A 233 6.01 -12.46 -1.70
C PHE A 233 7.03 -13.23 -2.52
N GLN A 234 8.20 -12.65 -2.83
CA GLN A 234 9.25 -13.36 -3.58
C GLN A 234 9.76 -14.59 -2.84
N SER A 235 9.86 -14.54 -1.50
CA SER A 235 10.19 -15.72 -0.69
C SER A 235 9.09 -16.79 -0.76
N VAL A 236 7.81 -16.37 -0.76
CA VAL A 236 6.67 -17.27 -0.90
C VAL A 236 6.61 -17.89 -2.29
N VAL A 237 6.84 -17.10 -3.34
CA VAL A 237 6.91 -17.59 -4.73
C VAL A 237 8.01 -18.63 -4.90
N ALA A 238 9.22 -18.37 -4.37
CA ALA A 238 10.33 -19.31 -4.44
C ALA A 238 9.98 -20.67 -3.79
N GLY A 239 9.32 -20.65 -2.63
CA GLY A 239 8.82 -21.86 -1.97
C GLY A 239 7.71 -22.55 -2.77
N CYS A 240 6.76 -21.78 -3.30
CA CYS A 240 5.62 -22.28 -4.06
C CYS A 240 6.02 -22.93 -5.38
N GLN A 241 7.09 -22.46 -6.04
CA GLN A 241 7.61 -23.05 -7.29
C GLN A 241 8.16 -24.46 -7.08
N GLU A 242 8.82 -24.69 -5.94
CA GLU A 242 9.37 -26.01 -5.57
C GLU A 242 8.32 -26.94 -4.94
N GLY A 243 7.16 -26.41 -4.57
CA GLY A 243 6.04 -27.17 -4.03
C GLY A 243 5.35 -28.07 -5.07
N ASN A 244 4.35 -28.81 -4.63
CA ASN A 244 3.54 -29.62 -5.54
C ASN A 244 2.84 -28.76 -6.60
N THR A 245 2.34 -29.39 -7.67
CA THR A 245 1.69 -28.72 -8.80
C THR A 245 0.43 -27.96 -8.42
N LYS A 246 -0.19 -28.26 -7.26
CA LYS A 246 -1.40 -27.63 -6.75
C LYS A 246 -1.09 -26.46 -5.78
N ALA A 247 0.18 -26.26 -5.38
CA ALA A 247 0.57 -25.17 -4.49
C ALA A 247 0.24 -23.83 -5.11
N THR A 248 -0.37 -22.95 -4.30
CA THR A 248 -0.76 -21.59 -4.67
C THR A 248 -0.29 -20.59 -3.61
N TRP A 249 -0.44 -19.31 -3.90
CA TRP A 249 -0.21 -18.25 -2.93
C TRP A 249 -1.23 -17.11 -3.11
N ILE A 250 -1.39 -16.29 -2.08
CA ILE A 250 -2.30 -15.14 -2.06
C ILE A 250 -1.46 -13.88 -1.99
N GLY A 251 -1.75 -12.93 -2.88
CA GLY A 251 -1.11 -11.62 -2.94
C GLY A 251 -1.71 -10.62 -1.96
N VAL A 252 -1.11 -9.40 -1.91
CA VAL A 252 -1.52 -8.32 -1.00
C VAL A 252 -1.54 -6.96 -1.71
N ASP A 253 -2.32 -6.03 -1.17
CA ASP A 253 -2.47 -4.62 -1.55
C ASP A 253 -3.08 -4.41 -2.93
N THR A 254 -2.50 -4.97 -3.97
CA THR A 254 -2.96 -4.89 -5.36
C THR A 254 -3.27 -6.27 -5.93
N ASP A 255 -3.91 -6.31 -7.08
CA ASP A 255 -4.12 -7.58 -7.80
C ASP A 255 -2.79 -8.07 -8.38
N GLN A 256 -2.18 -9.04 -7.71
CA GLN A 256 -0.90 -9.64 -8.11
C GLN A 256 -1.03 -10.85 -9.05
N ALA A 257 -2.20 -11.06 -9.67
CA ALA A 257 -2.41 -12.17 -10.61
C ALA A 257 -1.40 -12.19 -11.77
N TYR A 258 -0.87 -11.03 -12.15
CA TYR A 258 0.14 -10.91 -13.21
C TYR A 258 1.53 -11.45 -12.82
N VAL A 259 1.81 -11.59 -11.53
CA VAL A 259 3.13 -12.03 -11.04
C VAL A 259 3.36 -13.51 -11.32
N SER A 260 2.32 -14.34 -11.17
CA SER A 260 2.44 -15.79 -11.35
C SER A 260 1.06 -16.42 -11.56
N GLU A 261 1.00 -17.47 -12.40
CA GLU A 261 -0.18 -18.33 -12.56
C GLU A 261 -0.58 -19.06 -11.25
N LYS A 262 0.32 -19.13 -10.28
CA LYS A 262 0.06 -19.72 -8.95
C LYS A 262 -0.57 -18.76 -7.95
N VAL A 263 -0.84 -17.49 -8.32
CA VAL A 263 -1.63 -16.58 -7.49
C VAL A 263 -3.08 -17.09 -7.48
N LEU A 264 -3.58 -17.48 -6.32
CA LEU A 264 -4.97 -17.88 -6.14
C LEU A 264 -5.91 -16.67 -6.18
N THR A 265 -5.54 -15.62 -5.43
CA THR A 265 -6.21 -14.34 -5.33
C THR A 265 -5.28 -13.32 -4.68
N SER A 266 -5.75 -12.10 -4.43
CA SER A 266 -5.02 -11.07 -3.66
C SER A 266 -5.96 -10.42 -2.64
N ALA A 267 -5.48 -10.20 -1.42
CA ALA A 267 -6.18 -9.39 -0.42
C ALA A 267 -5.89 -7.91 -0.73
N MET A 268 -6.82 -7.25 -1.41
CA MET A 268 -6.63 -5.93 -1.99
C MET A 268 -6.93 -4.81 -1.00
N LYS A 269 -6.17 -3.72 -1.14
CA LYS A 269 -6.34 -2.44 -0.46
C LYS A 269 -6.39 -1.32 -1.51
N GLY A 270 -7.37 -0.44 -1.41
CA GLY A 270 -7.64 0.59 -2.41
C GLY A 270 -6.67 1.77 -2.37
N LEU A 271 -5.37 1.51 -2.38
CA LEU A 271 -4.30 2.51 -2.29
C LEU A 271 -4.42 3.57 -3.40
N SER A 272 -4.47 3.13 -4.66
CA SER A 272 -4.63 4.07 -5.80
C SER A 272 -5.88 4.92 -5.67
N ALA A 273 -6.99 4.32 -5.24
CA ALA A 273 -8.25 5.05 -5.08
C ALA A 273 -8.16 6.08 -3.94
N ALA A 274 -7.52 5.74 -2.81
CA ALA A 274 -7.36 6.63 -1.67
C ALA A 274 -6.41 7.80 -1.99
N VAL A 275 -5.23 7.50 -2.56
CA VAL A 275 -4.26 8.52 -2.98
C VAL A 275 -4.89 9.45 -4.02
N THR A 276 -5.48 8.91 -5.09
CA THR A 276 -6.12 9.71 -6.15
C THR A 276 -7.22 10.60 -5.57
N SER A 277 -8.06 10.06 -4.67
CA SER A 277 -9.15 10.83 -4.06
C SER A 277 -8.63 11.99 -3.21
N ALA A 278 -7.57 11.80 -2.41
CA ALA A 278 -6.97 12.87 -1.62
C ALA A 278 -6.36 13.95 -2.52
N LEU A 279 -5.69 13.56 -3.61
CA LEU A 279 -5.10 14.49 -4.57
C LEU A 279 -6.18 15.23 -5.40
N GLU A 280 -7.31 14.59 -5.71
CA GLU A 280 -8.47 15.24 -6.35
C GLU A 280 -9.05 16.33 -5.45
N VAL A 281 -9.26 16.06 -4.17
CA VAL A 281 -9.75 17.04 -3.20
C VAL A 281 -8.79 18.22 -3.11
N TYR A 282 -7.47 17.97 -3.06
CA TYR A 282 -6.46 19.03 -3.08
C TYR A 282 -6.54 19.86 -4.38
N SER A 283 -6.58 19.22 -5.54
CA SER A 283 -6.56 19.90 -6.85
C SER A 283 -7.80 20.78 -7.11
N GLN A 284 -8.89 20.53 -6.37
CA GLN A 284 -10.14 21.28 -6.41
C GLN A 284 -10.21 22.41 -5.36
N ASP A 285 -9.11 22.72 -4.67
CA ASP A 285 -9.04 23.67 -3.54
C ASP A 285 -9.99 23.34 -2.38
N LYS A 286 -10.30 22.03 -2.20
CA LYS A 286 -11.24 21.52 -1.18
C LYS A 286 -10.54 20.82 -0.02
N TRP A 287 -9.26 21.07 0.19
CA TRP A 287 -8.48 20.36 1.20
C TRP A 287 -9.11 20.38 2.60
N THR A 288 -9.85 21.43 2.95
CA THR A 288 -10.56 21.56 4.24
C THR A 288 -11.62 20.47 4.46
N GLU A 289 -12.01 19.73 3.42
CA GLU A 289 -12.97 18.62 3.54
C GLU A 289 -12.31 17.33 4.09
N ILE A 290 -10.97 17.20 3.98
CA ILE A 290 -10.23 16.03 4.43
C ILE A 290 -9.09 16.37 5.40
N GLY A 291 -8.56 17.58 5.36
CA GLY A 291 -7.47 18.01 6.24
C GLY A 291 -7.90 18.05 7.70
N GLY A 292 -7.08 17.48 8.58
CA GLY A 292 -7.37 17.33 10.00
C GLY A 292 -8.23 16.11 10.34
N HIS A 293 -8.45 15.19 9.39
CA HIS A 293 -9.29 14.03 9.61
C HIS A 293 -8.50 12.72 9.48
N ASP A 294 -8.94 11.73 10.28
CA ASP A 294 -8.49 10.36 10.24
C ASP A 294 -9.58 9.48 9.61
N TYR A 295 -9.24 8.80 8.52
CA TYR A 295 -10.12 7.89 7.81
C TYR A 295 -9.74 6.44 8.06
N ASN A 296 -10.74 5.58 8.26
CA ASN A 296 -10.58 4.13 8.32
C ASN A 296 -11.42 3.49 7.21
N LEU A 297 -10.79 3.27 6.05
CA LEU A 297 -11.47 2.91 4.81
C LEU A 297 -11.67 1.38 4.70
N GLY A 298 -12.91 0.98 4.56
CA GLY A 298 -13.30 -0.42 4.38
C GLY A 298 -14.26 -0.58 3.20
N LEU A 299 -15.32 -1.34 3.42
CA LEU A 299 -16.45 -1.44 2.49
C LEU A 299 -17.38 -0.25 2.69
N ASN A 300 -18.02 0.21 1.60
CA ASN A 300 -18.94 1.35 1.60
C ASN A 300 -18.36 2.60 2.30
N SER A 301 -17.08 2.89 2.12
CA SER A 301 -16.42 4.02 2.77
C SER A 301 -16.34 5.24 1.86
N VAL A 302 -16.28 6.43 2.49
CA VAL A 302 -16.19 7.72 1.81
C VAL A 302 -14.92 8.42 2.27
N LEU A 303 -14.19 9.04 1.34
CA LEU A 303 -13.07 9.92 1.60
C LEU A 303 -13.44 11.33 1.10
N GLY A 304 -13.65 12.26 2.02
CA GLY A 304 -14.14 13.60 1.69
C GLY A 304 -15.48 13.54 0.96
N THR A 305 -15.58 14.21 -0.20
CA THR A 305 -16.76 14.23 -1.09
C THR A 305 -16.74 13.14 -2.16
N VAL A 306 -15.72 12.26 -2.15
CA VAL A 306 -15.63 11.17 -3.13
C VAL A 306 -16.73 10.16 -2.88
N ALA A 307 -17.33 9.68 -3.98
CA ALA A 307 -18.41 8.69 -3.91
C ALA A 307 -18.01 7.45 -3.11
N ASN A 308 -19.00 6.87 -2.43
CA ASN A 308 -18.88 5.65 -1.64
C ASN A 308 -18.21 4.52 -2.45
N LYS A 309 -17.17 3.91 -1.90
CA LYS A 309 -16.39 2.84 -2.54
C LYS A 309 -16.06 1.71 -1.57
N ASP A 310 -15.81 0.53 -2.13
CA ASP A 310 -15.13 -0.56 -1.42
C ASP A 310 -13.63 -0.38 -1.58
N TYR A 311 -12.94 -0.09 -0.47
CA TYR A 311 -11.49 0.09 -0.44
C TYR A 311 -10.74 -1.19 -0.06
N VAL A 312 -11.44 -2.27 0.25
CA VAL A 312 -10.87 -3.58 0.59
C VAL A 312 -11.68 -4.69 -0.05
N GLY A 313 -11.03 -5.81 -0.39
CA GLY A 313 -11.69 -6.93 -1.05
C GLY A 313 -10.71 -7.92 -1.67
N ILE A 314 -11.20 -8.74 -2.59
CA ILE A 314 -10.40 -9.56 -3.49
C ILE A 314 -10.75 -9.23 -4.95
N PRO A 315 -9.84 -9.48 -5.93
CA PRO A 315 -10.11 -9.17 -7.33
C PRO A 315 -11.26 -10.05 -7.89
N THR A 316 -12.14 -9.43 -8.67
CA THR A 316 -13.31 -10.10 -9.29
C THR A 316 -13.24 -10.12 -10.82
N ALA A 317 -12.19 -9.53 -11.42
CA ALA A 317 -11.96 -9.61 -12.86
C ALA A 317 -11.75 -11.08 -13.30
N ASP A 318 -12.27 -11.46 -14.47
CA ASP A 318 -12.18 -12.84 -14.94
C ASP A 318 -10.74 -13.35 -15.08
N ALA A 319 -9.81 -12.48 -15.49
CA ALA A 319 -8.39 -12.80 -15.60
C ALA A 319 -7.70 -13.10 -14.25
N SER A 320 -8.26 -12.60 -13.17
CA SER A 320 -7.71 -12.73 -11.81
C SER A 320 -8.51 -13.70 -10.94
N TRP A 321 -9.70 -14.11 -11.39
CA TRP A 321 -10.53 -15.09 -10.69
C TRP A 321 -10.05 -16.49 -10.99
N ARG A 322 -9.20 -17.05 -10.14
CA ARG A 322 -8.56 -18.34 -10.36
C ARG A 322 -9.10 -19.48 -9.50
N PHE A 323 -10.19 -19.22 -8.79
CA PHE A 323 -10.92 -20.23 -8.05
C PHE A 323 -11.65 -21.19 -9.02
N LYS A 324 -11.68 -22.48 -8.67
CA LYS A 324 -12.33 -23.54 -9.43
C LYS A 324 -13.66 -23.97 -8.81
N THR A 325 -13.72 -23.94 -7.48
CA THR A 325 -14.88 -24.34 -6.69
C THR A 325 -15.58 -23.16 -6.05
N PHE A 326 -14.83 -22.20 -5.47
CA PHE A 326 -15.40 -20.97 -4.91
C PHE A 326 -15.88 -20.04 -6.02
N THR A 327 -17.15 -19.72 -6.05
CA THR A 327 -17.80 -18.93 -7.11
C THR A 327 -17.90 -17.44 -6.77
N LYS A 328 -18.01 -16.58 -7.79
CA LYS A 328 -18.29 -15.15 -7.59
C LYS A 328 -19.62 -14.92 -6.86
N ALA A 329 -20.62 -15.77 -7.07
CA ALA A 329 -21.91 -15.68 -6.35
C ALA A 329 -21.74 -15.95 -4.86
N GLU A 330 -20.92 -16.91 -4.45
CA GLU A 330 -20.60 -17.14 -3.03
C GLU A 330 -19.78 -15.97 -2.45
N TYR A 331 -18.86 -15.42 -3.24
CA TYR A 331 -18.14 -14.20 -2.84
C TYR A 331 -19.09 -13.01 -2.57
N GLU A 332 -19.99 -12.73 -3.51
CA GLU A 332 -20.98 -11.66 -3.33
C GLU A 332 -21.91 -11.90 -2.12
N ALA A 333 -22.26 -13.16 -1.87
CA ALA A 333 -23.07 -13.53 -0.71
C ALA A 333 -22.34 -13.23 0.62
N VAL A 334 -21.06 -13.65 0.77
CA VAL A 334 -20.28 -13.35 1.97
C VAL A 334 -19.99 -11.85 2.10
N LEU A 335 -19.68 -11.18 1.00
CA LEU A 335 -19.45 -9.73 0.98
C LEU A 335 -20.70 -8.96 1.45
N THR A 336 -21.90 -9.40 1.03
CA THR A 336 -23.16 -8.81 1.47
C THR A 336 -23.37 -8.99 2.96
N LYS A 337 -23.06 -10.14 3.53
CA LYS A 337 -23.14 -10.40 4.97
C LYS A 337 -22.16 -9.53 5.77
N VAL A 338 -20.95 -9.29 5.26
CA VAL A 338 -19.99 -8.37 5.88
C VAL A 338 -20.50 -6.93 5.80
N LYS A 339 -21.00 -6.50 4.63
CA LYS A 339 -21.56 -5.15 4.45
C LYS A 339 -22.79 -4.86 5.33
N SER A 340 -23.62 -5.86 5.56
CA SER A 340 -24.81 -5.75 6.43
C SER A 340 -24.50 -5.84 7.92
N GLY A 341 -23.27 -6.24 8.30
CA GLY A 341 -22.89 -6.49 9.70
C GLY A 341 -23.36 -7.83 10.25
N GLU A 342 -23.94 -8.72 9.43
CA GLU A 342 -24.26 -10.10 9.81
C GLU A 342 -22.98 -10.88 10.18
N ILE A 343 -21.90 -10.64 9.44
CA ILE A 343 -20.56 -11.10 9.79
C ILE A 343 -19.75 -9.90 10.28
N THR A 344 -19.35 -9.97 11.55
CA THR A 344 -18.45 -8.99 12.16
C THR A 344 -17.03 -9.53 12.19
N ILE A 345 -16.09 -8.75 11.67
CA ILE A 345 -14.66 -9.08 11.61
C ILE A 345 -13.94 -8.15 12.58
N SER A 346 -13.19 -8.74 13.51
CA SER A 346 -12.42 -7.96 14.48
C SER A 346 -11.15 -7.39 13.84
N GLY A 347 -10.98 -6.08 13.92
CA GLY A 347 -9.73 -5.38 13.62
C GLY A 347 -8.80 -5.25 14.82
N ASP A 348 -9.14 -5.84 15.98
CA ASP A 348 -8.29 -5.83 17.17
C ASP A 348 -7.04 -6.67 16.93
N ILE A 349 -5.88 -6.06 17.13
CA ILE A 349 -4.56 -6.66 16.96
C ILE A 349 -3.81 -6.88 18.29
N LYS A 350 -4.44 -6.61 19.44
CA LYS A 350 -3.83 -6.80 20.75
C LYS A 350 -3.69 -8.27 21.13
N ALA A 351 -4.52 -9.12 20.57
CA ALA A 351 -4.50 -10.55 20.79
C ALA A 351 -4.78 -11.33 19.50
N ALA A 352 -4.24 -12.54 19.42
CA ALA A 352 -4.51 -13.44 18.31
C ALA A 352 -6.01 -13.82 18.28
N PRO A 353 -6.59 -14.01 17.07
CA PRO A 353 -7.97 -14.49 16.93
C PRO A 353 -8.17 -15.84 17.61
N VAL A 354 -9.32 -15.99 18.29
CA VAL A 354 -9.74 -17.28 18.87
C VAL A 354 -10.36 -18.14 17.78
N THR A 355 -9.92 -19.40 17.69
CA THR A 355 -10.39 -20.36 16.67
C THR A 355 -10.84 -21.67 17.30
N GLU A 356 -11.78 -22.35 16.67
CA GLU A 356 -12.31 -23.68 17.06
C GLU A 356 -12.01 -24.74 15.98
N LYS A 357 -12.07 -24.34 14.71
CA LYS A 357 -11.90 -25.21 13.54
C LYS A 357 -10.53 -25.04 12.87
N VAL A 358 -9.89 -23.89 13.05
CA VAL A 358 -8.55 -23.62 12.55
C VAL A 358 -7.54 -23.84 13.67
N THR A 359 -6.63 -24.80 13.49
CA THR A 359 -5.47 -24.95 14.37
C THR A 359 -4.35 -24.05 13.87
N VAL A 360 -4.03 -22.98 14.60
CA VAL A 360 -2.95 -22.05 14.23
C VAL A 360 -1.65 -22.45 14.91
N THR A 361 -0.61 -22.64 14.08
CA THR A 361 0.78 -22.80 14.57
C THR A 361 1.48 -21.44 14.47
N TRP A 362 1.66 -20.79 15.60
CA TRP A 362 2.35 -19.49 15.71
C TRP A 362 3.87 -19.72 15.68
N VAL A 363 4.49 -19.58 14.50
CA VAL A 363 5.95 -19.63 14.33
C VAL A 363 6.59 -18.33 14.82
N SER A 364 5.86 -17.20 14.65
CA SER A 364 6.16 -15.92 15.28
C SER A 364 5.01 -15.54 16.21
N SER A 365 5.27 -14.77 17.27
CA SER A 365 4.20 -14.18 18.09
C SER A 365 3.29 -13.31 17.25
N PHE A 366 1.98 -13.35 17.49
CA PHE A 366 1.01 -12.53 16.77
C PHE A 366 1.21 -11.03 17.05
N ALA A 367 1.33 -10.68 18.33
CA ALA A 367 1.69 -9.36 18.80
C ALA A 367 3.15 -9.35 19.25
N GLN A 368 3.93 -8.37 18.81
CA GLN A 368 5.31 -8.14 19.25
C GLN A 368 5.37 -7.02 20.25
#